data_8d7078e66e268d0435c6eecb2df33e68
#
_entry.id   8d7078e66e268d0435c6eecb2df33e68
#
_cell.length_a   1.000
_cell.length_b   1.000
_cell.length_c   1.000
_cell.angle_alpha   90.00
_cell.angle_beta   90.00
_cell.angle_gamma   90.00
#
_symmetry.space_group_name_H-M   'P 1'
#
loop_
_entity.id
_entity.type
_entity.pdbx_description
1 polymer ?
#
loop_
_entity_poly.entity_id
_entity_poly.type
_entity_poly.pdbx_seq_one_letter_code
_entity_poly.pdbx_strand_id
1 'polypeptide(L)'
;RWGYAGLSTGWLSSHTDIEIGRDQPPWRRKSAPYIGAELMLDTLDSVSFPTEGMRLQVNGKRSNQAVGLTESNYMFGINALVPFSVGRWTSVFEGEIGRSSVAGMYQLGGAGRMPGVPYGRWSGSRLEYVKASLMRNVSDWMPIRVPVWIGGALEAGRAWNDVHGLSSNDENDRAWAKSVSASIGVDSLIGPIFLVVGRTKGEGTSIYFRWGYRQ
;
A
#
# COMPACT_ATOMS: atom_id res chain seq x y z
N ARG A 1 2.34 -20.38 8.98
CA ARG A 1 1.38 -20.53 7.85
C ARG A 1 -0.01 -20.38 8.42
N TRP A 2 -0.64 -19.25 8.20
CA TRP A 2 -1.82 -18.83 8.92
C TRP A 2 -2.89 -18.30 7.99
N GLY A 3 -4.12 -18.50 8.36
CA GLY A 3 -5.27 -17.81 7.79
C GLY A 3 -6.22 -17.45 8.91
N TYR A 4 -6.87 -16.32 8.80
CA TYR A 4 -7.96 -15.95 9.68
C TYR A 4 -9.07 -15.25 8.90
N ALA A 5 -10.27 -15.32 9.44
CA ALA A 5 -11.39 -14.47 9.05
C ALA A 5 -11.86 -13.75 10.30
N GLY A 6 -12.04 -12.45 10.18
CA GLY A 6 -12.41 -11.59 11.29
C GLY A 6 -13.59 -10.68 10.97
N LEU A 7 -14.41 -10.44 11.99
CA LEU A 7 -15.40 -9.37 11.97
C LEU A 7 -14.98 -8.30 12.98
N SER A 8 -15.14 -7.05 12.61
CA SER A 8 -14.83 -5.91 13.46
C SER A 8 -16.00 -4.95 13.53
N THR A 9 -16.19 -4.36 14.70
CA THR A 9 -17.15 -3.27 14.89
C THR A 9 -16.52 -2.23 15.79
N GLY A 10 -16.90 -0.99 15.64
CA GLY A 10 -16.37 0.11 16.42
C GLY A 10 -16.93 1.46 15.99
N TRP A 11 -16.27 2.51 16.43
CA TRP A 11 -16.66 3.89 16.14
C TRP A 11 -15.51 4.57 15.39
N LEU A 12 -15.80 5.14 14.23
CA LEU A 12 -14.93 6.07 13.54
C LEU A 12 -15.20 7.47 14.06
N SER A 13 -14.20 8.15 14.57
CA SER A 13 -14.32 9.52 15.02
C SER A 13 -13.34 10.39 14.24
N SER A 14 -13.86 11.46 13.65
CA SER A 14 -13.07 12.48 12.95
C SER A 14 -13.19 13.79 13.69
N HIS A 15 -12.05 14.45 13.90
CA HIS A 15 -11.97 15.79 14.47
C HIS A 15 -11.24 16.69 13.46
N THR A 16 -11.83 17.84 13.16
CA THR A 16 -11.24 18.81 12.23
C THR A 16 -11.03 20.12 12.96
N ASP A 17 -9.78 20.55 13.05
CA ASP A 17 -9.39 21.88 13.49
C ASP A 17 -8.94 22.71 12.30
N ILE A 18 -9.32 23.97 12.28
CA ILE A 18 -8.85 24.93 11.27
C ILE A 18 -7.71 25.73 11.88
N GLU A 19 -6.49 25.53 11.37
CA GLU A 19 -5.33 26.31 11.80
C GLU A 19 -5.27 27.69 11.15
N ILE A 20 -5.80 27.84 9.93
CA ILE A 20 -5.79 29.10 9.17
C ILE A 20 -7.09 29.23 8.38
N GLY A 21 -7.83 30.31 8.59
CA GLY A 21 -9.05 30.64 7.83
C GLY A 21 -10.23 31.06 8.70
N ARG A 22 -11.28 31.63 8.08
CA ARG A 22 -12.50 32.10 8.78
C ARG A 22 -13.69 31.18 8.64
N ASP A 23 -13.69 30.26 7.69
CA ASP A 23 -14.81 29.36 7.46
C ASP A 23 -14.73 28.14 8.37
N GLN A 24 -15.54 28.13 9.39
CA GLN A 24 -15.68 26.95 10.25
C GLN A 24 -16.53 25.91 9.52
N PRO A 25 -16.04 24.65 9.36
CA PRO A 25 -16.91 23.59 8.90
C PRO A 25 -18.08 23.42 9.87
N PRO A 26 -19.26 23.05 9.38
CA PRO A 26 -20.48 22.96 10.21
C PRO A 26 -20.39 21.87 11.30
N TRP A 27 -19.26 21.16 11.39
CA TRP A 27 -19.01 20.10 12.36
C TRP A 27 -17.55 20.07 12.80
N ARG A 28 -17.33 20.15 14.08
CA ARG A 28 -16.00 19.98 14.70
C ARG A 28 -15.66 18.52 15.00
N ARG A 29 -16.65 17.68 15.20
CA ARG A 29 -16.46 16.27 15.55
C ARG A 29 -17.57 15.44 14.92
N LYS A 30 -17.18 14.40 14.19
CA LYS A 30 -18.12 13.39 13.66
C LYS A 30 -17.73 12.03 14.19
N SER A 31 -18.70 11.23 14.57
CA SER A 31 -18.51 9.86 14.99
C SER A 31 -19.57 8.99 14.32
N ALA A 32 -19.16 7.85 13.77
CA ALA A 32 -20.06 6.91 13.12
C ALA A 32 -19.69 5.47 13.49
N PRO A 33 -20.67 4.61 13.77
CA PRO A 33 -20.41 3.20 13.93
C PRO A 33 -19.98 2.59 12.61
N TYR A 34 -19.13 1.60 12.67
CA TYR A 34 -18.75 0.80 11.52
C TYR A 34 -18.84 -0.70 11.80
N ILE A 35 -19.07 -1.46 10.74
CA ILE A 35 -18.87 -2.89 10.69
C ILE A 35 -17.82 -3.19 9.62
N GLY A 36 -16.95 -4.15 9.90
CA GLY A 36 -15.93 -4.58 8.97
C GLY A 36 -15.78 -6.09 8.95
N ALA A 37 -15.26 -6.59 7.84
CA ALA A 37 -14.86 -7.98 7.68
C ALA A 37 -13.45 -8.02 7.06
N GLU A 38 -12.66 -8.99 7.47
CA GLU A 38 -11.33 -9.23 6.96
C GLU A 38 -11.10 -10.72 6.79
N LEU A 39 -10.47 -11.09 5.67
CA LEU A 39 -9.94 -12.42 5.41
C LEU A 39 -8.45 -12.28 5.10
N MET A 40 -7.63 -13.05 5.77
CA MET A 40 -6.19 -13.15 5.54
C MET A 40 -5.77 -14.59 5.38
N LEU A 41 -5.07 -14.88 4.29
CA LEU A 41 -4.31 -16.11 4.07
C LEU A 41 -2.84 -15.71 3.94
N ASP A 42 -1.99 -16.22 4.82
CA ASP A 42 -0.55 -15.96 4.80
C ASP A 42 0.22 -17.27 4.98
N THR A 43 0.80 -17.74 3.89
CA THR A 43 1.63 -18.94 3.87
C THR A 43 3.09 -18.62 3.52
N LEU A 44 3.45 -17.32 3.48
CA LEU A 44 4.81 -16.89 3.17
C LEU A 44 5.81 -17.44 4.20
N ASP A 45 6.97 -17.83 3.71
CA ASP A 45 8.11 -18.27 4.51
C ASP A 45 8.78 -17.10 5.24
N SER A 46 8.75 -15.91 4.67
CA SER A 46 9.32 -14.68 5.23
C SER A 46 8.43 -13.47 4.94
N VAL A 47 8.35 -12.57 5.90
CA VAL A 47 7.61 -11.30 5.76
C VAL A 47 8.36 -10.31 4.86
N SER A 48 9.69 -10.30 4.91
CA SER A 48 10.53 -9.27 4.28
C SER A 48 11.12 -9.71 2.95
N PHE A 49 11.51 -10.99 2.87
CA PHE A 49 12.14 -11.59 1.70
C PHE A 49 11.46 -12.94 1.39
N PRO A 50 10.18 -12.90 1.02
CA PRO A 50 9.43 -14.13 0.79
C PRO A 50 10.01 -14.86 -0.43
N THR A 51 10.21 -16.18 -0.28
CA THR A 51 10.71 -17.06 -1.33
C THR A 51 9.70 -18.13 -1.73
N GLU A 52 8.76 -18.43 -0.85
CA GLU A 52 7.72 -19.43 -1.03
C GLU A 52 6.39 -19.01 -0.40
N GLY A 53 5.30 -19.63 -0.83
CA GLY A 53 3.97 -19.41 -0.29
C GLY A 53 3.19 -18.33 -1.02
N MET A 54 2.20 -17.76 -0.36
CA MET A 54 1.39 -16.66 -0.86
C MET A 54 0.76 -15.88 0.30
N ARG A 55 0.44 -14.63 0.05
CA ARG A 55 -0.42 -13.83 0.91
C ARG A 55 -1.59 -13.30 0.11
N LEU A 56 -2.80 -13.45 0.67
CA LEU A 56 -4.01 -12.83 0.17
C LEU A 56 -4.71 -12.17 1.35
N GLN A 57 -4.98 -10.88 1.20
CA GLN A 57 -5.74 -10.11 2.18
C GLN A 57 -6.94 -9.48 1.48
N VAL A 58 -8.12 -9.69 2.04
CA VAL A 58 -9.36 -9.04 1.60
C VAL A 58 -9.96 -8.35 2.81
N ASN A 59 -10.24 -7.07 2.71
CA ASN A 59 -10.86 -6.30 3.78
C ASN A 59 -11.99 -5.45 3.26
N GLY A 60 -13.00 -5.25 4.10
CA GLY A 60 -14.11 -4.38 3.82
C GLY A 60 -14.60 -3.73 5.11
N LYS A 61 -14.96 -2.46 5.04
CA LYS A 61 -15.60 -1.74 6.14
C LYS A 61 -16.75 -0.90 5.59
N ARG A 62 -17.80 -0.82 6.38
CA ARG A 62 -18.95 0.05 6.09
C ARG A 62 -19.35 0.79 7.36
N SER A 63 -19.52 2.10 7.24
CA SER A 63 -20.12 2.94 8.29
C SER A 63 -21.49 3.41 7.84
N ASN A 64 -22.44 3.47 8.78
CA ASN A 64 -23.80 3.92 8.51
C ASN A 64 -23.95 5.39 8.95
N GLN A 65 -25.03 6.03 8.45
CA GLN A 65 -25.47 7.40 8.77
C GLN A 65 -25.81 7.64 10.24
N ALA A 66 -25.53 6.72 11.14
CA ALA A 66 -25.86 6.89 12.54
C ALA A 66 -25.12 8.11 13.11
N VAL A 67 -25.89 9.09 13.53
CA VAL A 67 -25.46 10.28 14.28
C VAL A 67 -24.55 11.25 13.50
N GLY A 68 -25.15 12.05 12.62
CA GLY A 68 -24.55 13.29 12.09
C GLY A 68 -23.72 13.15 10.80
N LEU A 69 -23.61 11.99 10.20
CA LEU A 69 -23.11 11.81 8.84
C LEU A 69 -24.29 11.83 7.86
N THR A 70 -24.14 12.57 6.76
CA THR A 70 -25.17 12.65 5.72
C THR A 70 -25.18 11.44 4.79
N GLU A 71 -24.10 10.62 4.79
CA GLU A 71 -23.94 9.49 3.87
C GLU A 71 -23.30 8.28 4.55
N SER A 72 -23.64 7.07 4.08
CA SER A 72 -22.95 5.85 4.46
C SER A 72 -21.65 5.71 3.70
N ASN A 73 -20.55 5.47 4.41
CA ASN A 73 -19.23 5.27 3.80
C ASN A 73 -18.86 3.79 3.76
N TYR A 74 -18.19 3.39 2.69
CA TYR A 74 -17.61 2.06 2.56
C TYR A 74 -16.16 2.14 2.09
N MET A 75 -15.39 1.14 2.46
CA MET A 75 -14.09 0.84 1.86
C MET A 75 -13.95 -0.66 1.63
N PHE A 76 -13.26 -1.03 0.59
CA PHE A 76 -12.99 -2.42 0.21
C PHE A 76 -11.59 -2.50 -0.40
N GLY A 77 -10.79 -3.48 0.02
CA GLY A 77 -9.45 -3.69 -0.49
C GLY A 77 -9.13 -5.16 -0.68
N ILE A 78 -8.36 -5.46 -1.71
CA ILE A 78 -7.74 -6.76 -1.97
C ILE A 78 -6.25 -6.50 -2.18
N ASN A 79 -5.41 -7.26 -1.49
CA ASN A 79 -3.97 -7.33 -1.74
C ASN A 79 -3.57 -8.78 -1.89
N ALA A 80 -2.76 -9.07 -2.90
CA ALA A 80 -2.21 -10.40 -3.15
C ALA A 80 -0.70 -10.31 -3.39
N LEU A 81 0.07 -11.25 -2.85
CA LEU A 81 1.51 -11.36 -3.04
C LEU A 81 1.88 -12.84 -3.22
N VAL A 82 2.62 -13.12 -4.30
CA VAL A 82 3.05 -14.48 -4.64
C VAL A 82 4.53 -14.46 -5.04
N PRO A 83 5.43 -15.07 -4.25
CA PRO A 83 6.81 -15.31 -4.62
C PRO A 83 6.93 -16.60 -5.45
N PHE A 84 7.95 -16.64 -6.30
CA PHE A 84 8.36 -17.81 -7.05
C PHE A 84 9.88 -17.86 -7.13
N SER A 85 10.49 -18.90 -6.58
CA SER A 85 11.95 -19.03 -6.48
C SER A 85 12.52 -20.14 -7.34
N VAL A 86 13.65 -19.84 -7.97
CA VAL A 86 14.49 -20.81 -8.69
C VAL A 86 15.95 -20.58 -8.28
N GLY A 87 16.51 -21.50 -7.55
CA GLY A 87 17.85 -21.39 -6.99
C GLY A 87 17.96 -20.17 -6.05
N ARG A 88 18.80 -19.21 -6.38
CA ARG A 88 19.00 -17.98 -5.58
C ARG A 88 18.19 -16.79 -6.07
N TRP A 89 17.39 -16.97 -7.10
CA TRP A 89 16.55 -15.95 -7.66
C TRP A 89 15.12 -16.14 -7.19
N THR A 90 14.49 -15.05 -6.79
CA THR A 90 13.10 -15.00 -6.42
C THR A 90 12.38 -13.90 -7.18
N SER A 91 11.36 -14.27 -7.93
CA SER A 91 10.40 -13.33 -8.50
C SER A 91 9.25 -13.16 -7.53
N VAL A 92 8.83 -11.92 -7.25
CA VAL A 92 7.66 -11.64 -6.40
C VAL A 92 6.66 -10.80 -7.19
N PHE A 93 5.45 -11.30 -7.28
CA PHE A 93 4.33 -10.61 -7.89
C PHE A 93 3.39 -10.08 -6.81
N GLU A 94 3.04 -8.82 -6.89
CA GLU A 94 2.14 -8.14 -5.95
C GLU A 94 1.05 -7.42 -6.73
N GLY A 95 -0.19 -7.50 -6.26
CA GLY A 95 -1.33 -6.80 -6.83
C GLY A 95 -2.21 -6.24 -5.74
N GLU A 96 -2.76 -5.05 -5.97
CA GLU A 96 -3.67 -4.39 -5.04
C GLU A 96 -4.80 -3.69 -5.77
N ILE A 97 -6.01 -3.85 -5.26
CA ILE A 97 -7.21 -3.15 -5.72
C ILE A 97 -7.88 -2.54 -4.49
N GLY A 98 -8.26 -1.26 -4.59
CA GLY A 98 -8.97 -0.55 -3.55
C GLY A 98 -10.17 0.22 -4.09
N ARG A 99 -11.27 0.23 -3.33
CA ARG A 99 -12.47 1.00 -3.62
C ARG A 99 -13.04 1.60 -2.34
N SER A 100 -13.40 2.89 -2.39
CA SER A 100 -13.99 3.62 -1.28
C SER A 100 -15.03 4.62 -1.78
N SER A 101 -15.98 4.98 -0.93
CA SER A 101 -16.83 6.15 -1.12
C SER A 101 -16.19 7.46 -0.62
N VAL A 102 -15.02 7.36 0.03
CA VAL A 102 -14.29 8.51 0.57
C VAL A 102 -13.15 8.88 -0.38
N ALA A 103 -13.12 10.14 -0.79
CA ALA A 103 -12.05 10.68 -1.63
C ALA A 103 -10.70 10.60 -0.91
N GLY A 104 -9.61 10.35 -1.65
CA GLY A 104 -8.26 10.33 -1.11
C GLY A 104 -7.94 9.18 -0.15
N MET A 105 -8.81 8.18 -0.03
CA MET A 105 -8.64 7.06 0.91
C MET A 105 -7.43 6.19 0.61
N TYR A 106 -7.14 5.98 -0.66
CA TYR A 106 -5.99 5.21 -1.12
C TYR A 106 -4.89 6.13 -1.64
N GLN A 107 -3.66 5.77 -1.38
CA GLN A 107 -2.50 6.57 -1.74
C GLN A 107 -1.47 5.73 -2.49
N LEU A 108 -0.85 6.31 -3.50
CA LEU A 108 0.32 5.79 -4.20
C LEU A 108 1.50 6.74 -4.04
N GLY A 109 2.68 6.18 -4.02
CA GLY A 109 3.95 6.87 -3.85
C GLY A 109 4.75 6.34 -2.65
N GLY A 110 6.05 6.58 -2.66
CA GLY A 110 6.97 6.19 -1.60
C GLY A 110 7.66 4.85 -1.81
N ALA A 111 8.51 4.47 -0.87
CA ALA A 111 9.40 3.30 -0.96
C ALA A 111 8.71 1.96 -1.17
N GLY A 112 7.46 1.83 -0.72
CA GLY A 112 6.70 0.58 -0.79
C GLY A 112 5.93 0.39 -2.08
N ARG A 113 5.53 1.49 -2.71
CA ARG A 113 4.70 1.53 -3.91
C ARG A 113 5.13 2.71 -4.77
N MET A 114 5.56 2.47 -6.00
CA MET A 114 5.96 3.51 -6.94
C MET A 114 7.12 4.38 -6.41
N PRO A 115 8.28 3.81 -6.07
CA PRO A 115 9.44 4.60 -5.70
C PRO A 115 9.86 5.50 -6.87
N GLY A 116 10.16 6.75 -6.60
CA GLY A 116 10.29 7.83 -7.59
C GLY A 116 9.16 8.84 -7.50
N VAL A 117 8.10 8.50 -6.75
CA VAL A 117 6.99 9.40 -6.42
C VAL A 117 6.99 9.64 -4.92
N PRO A 118 6.88 10.89 -4.44
CA PRO A 118 6.71 11.17 -3.02
C PRO A 118 5.50 10.45 -2.43
N TYR A 119 5.58 10.09 -1.14
CA TYR A 119 4.49 9.43 -0.45
C TYR A 119 3.18 10.25 -0.54
N GLY A 120 2.08 9.58 -0.89
CA GLY A 120 0.76 10.21 -0.98
C GLY A 120 0.58 11.21 -2.12
N ARG A 121 1.52 11.30 -3.07
CA ARG A 121 1.45 12.21 -4.23
C ARG A 121 0.20 11.96 -5.06
N TRP A 122 -0.16 10.70 -5.26
CA TRP A 122 -1.41 10.31 -5.89
C TRP A 122 -2.34 9.70 -4.85
N SER A 123 -3.54 10.22 -4.78
CA SER A 123 -4.57 9.75 -3.86
C SER A 123 -5.92 9.67 -4.54
N GLY A 124 -6.75 8.73 -4.12
CA GLY A 124 -8.07 8.56 -4.71
C GLY A 124 -9.00 7.67 -3.89
N SER A 125 -10.25 7.62 -4.30
CA SER A 125 -11.24 6.66 -3.80
C SER A 125 -11.11 5.29 -4.47
N ARG A 126 -10.33 5.21 -5.54
CA ARG A 126 -10.01 3.99 -6.29
C ARG A 126 -8.49 3.82 -6.34
N LEU A 127 -8.06 2.56 -6.28
CA LEU A 127 -6.67 2.16 -6.40
C LEU A 127 -6.56 0.91 -7.25
N GLU A 128 -5.61 0.92 -8.16
CA GLU A 128 -5.14 -0.28 -8.86
C GLU A 128 -3.62 -0.22 -8.91
N TYR A 129 -2.99 -1.31 -8.52
CA TYR A 129 -1.53 -1.39 -8.42
C TYR A 129 -1.05 -2.81 -8.71
N VAL A 130 0.04 -2.92 -9.46
CA VAL A 130 0.75 -4.17 -9.72
C VAL A 130 2.25 -3.94 -9.64
N LYS A 131 2.97 -4.97 -9.16
CA LYS A 131 4.43 -4.99 -9.05
C LYS A 131 4.95 -6.36 -9.42
N ALA A 132 6.02 -6.37 -10.21
CA ALA A 132 6.84 -7.53 -10.47
C ALA A 132 8.27 -7.20 -10.03
N SER A 133 8.81 -7.93 -9.08
CA SER A 133 10.19 -7.78 -8.60
C SER A 133 10.98 -9.04 -8.82
N LEU A 134 12.27 -8.88 -9.10
CA LEU A 134 13.26 -9.95 -9.18
C LEU A 134 14.34 -9.67 -8.14
N MET A 135 14.57 -10.61 -7.26
CA MET A 135 15.54 -10.53 -6.17
C MET A 135 16.53 -11.68 -6.26
N ARG A 136 17.76 -11.44 -5.83
CA ARG A 136 18.80 -12.47 -5.68
C ARG A 136 19.39 -12.42 -4.28
N ASN A 137 19.48 -13.58 -3.65
CA ASN A 137 20.25 -13.72 -2.42
C ASN A 137 21.74 -13.75 -2.76
N VAL A 138 22.49 -12.80 -2.17
CA VAL A 138 23.93 -12.62 -2.41
C VAL A 138 24.76 -12.75 -1.15
N SER A 139 24.22 -13.40 -0.14
CA SER A 139 24.86 -13.56 1.18
C SER A 139 26.28 -14.17 1.10
N ASP A 140 26.52 -15.04 0.11
CA ASP A 140 27.86 -15.65 -0.08
C ASP A 140 28.92 -14.66 -0.57
N TRP A 141 28.51 -13.51 -1.09
CA TRP A 141 29.46 -12.49 -1.56
C TRP A 141 29.96 -11.60 -0.41
N MET A 142 29.31 -11.71 0.74
CA MET A 142 29.57 -10.85 1.87
C MET A 142 30.27 -11.62 3.00
N PRO A 143 31.26 -11.02 3.66
CA PRO A 143 31.91 -11.63 4.83
C PRO A 143 31.01 -11.64 6.08
N ILE A 144 29.82 -11.03 6.00
CA ILE A 144 28.86 -10.92 7.09
C ILE A 144 27.86 -12.10 7.04
N ARG A 145 27.53 -12.65 8.22
CA ARG A 145 26.62 -13.80 8.35
C ARG A 145 25.13 -13.37 8.45
N VAL A 146 24.73 -12.40 7.62
CA VAL A 146 23.34 -11.98 7.54
C VAL A 146 22.82 -12.11 6.11
N PRO A 147 21.57 -12.51 5.90
CA PRO A 147 21.00 -12.59 4.57
C PRO A 147 20.97 -11.22 3.88
N VAL A 148 21.58 -11.16 2.68
CA VAL A 148 21.61 -9.97 1.84
C VAL A 148 20.95 -10.27 0.51
N TRP A 149 20.07 -9.38 0.11
CA TRP A 149 19.30 -9.46 -1.12
C TRP A 149 19.53 -8.22 -1.96
N ILE A 150 19.74 -8.43 -3.26
CA ILE A 150 19.74 -7.35 -4.25
C ILE A 150 18.62 -7.60 -5.24
N GLY A 151 18.01 -6.56 -5.75
CA GLY A 151 16.94 -6.75 -6.72
C GLY A 151 16.47 -5.49 -7.40
N GLY A 152 15.52 -5.68 -8.29
CA GLY A 152 14.83 -4.60 -8.97
C GLY A 152 13.34 -4.93 -9.10
N ALA A 153 12.54 -3.91 -9.40
CA ALA A 153 11.12 -4.07 -9.62
C ALA A 153 10.63 -3.17 -10.77
N LEU A 154 9.59 -3.67 -11.42
CA LEU A 154 8.73 -2.93 -12.34
C LEU A 154 7.36 -2.78 -11.67
N GLU A 155 6.84 -1.58 -11.67
CA GLU A 155 5.59 -1.25 -11.00
C GLU A 155 4.70 -0.44 -11.93
N ALA A 156 3.40 -0.68 -11.84
CA ALA A 156 2.41 0.15 -12.49
C ALA A 156 1.22 0.35 -11.54
N GLY A 157 0.67 1.56 -11.51
CA GLY A 157 -0.46 1.84 -10.64
C GLY A 157 -1.16 3.12 -11.01
N ARG A 158 -2.36 3.27 -10.48
CA ARG A 158 -3.15 4.49 -10.56
C ARG A 158 -4.03 4.65 -9.32
N ALA A 159 -4.23 5.88 -8.89
CA ALA A 159 -5.20 6.24 -7.87
C ALA A 159 -5.99 7.45 -8.35
N TRP A 160 -7.32 7.38 -8.27
CA TRP A 160 -8.20 8.45 -8.76
C TRP A 160 -9.46 8.54 -7.92
N ASN A 161 -10.10 9.70 -7.95
CA ASN A 161 -11.40 9.88 -7.29
C ASN A 161 -12.54 9.56 -8.26
N ASP A 162 -13.50 8.76 -7.76
CA ASP A 162 -14.73 8.37 -8.43
C ASP A 162 -15.86 8.41 -7.41
N VAL A 163 -16.09 9.60 -6.84
CA VAL A 163 -17.15 9.88 -5.85
C VAL A 163 -17.92 11.11 -6.31
N HIS A 164 -19.22 11.16 -5.97
CA HIS A 164 -20.07 12.27 -6.38
C HIS A 164 -19.48 13.63 -6.02
N GLY A 165 -19.38 14.52 -7.00
CA GLY A 165 -18.84 15.88 -6.84
C GLY A 165 -17.31 16.01 -6.92
N LEU A 166 -16.57 14.90 -6.93
CA LEU A 166 -15.10 14.88 -7.03
C LEU A 166 -14.60 13.87 -8.06
N SER A 167 -15.42 13.55 -9.06
CA SER A 167 -14.98 12.66 -10.14
C SER A 167 -13.91 13.35 -10.96
N SER A 168 -12.74 12.72 -11.09
CA SER A 168 -11.72 13.15 -12.05
C SER A 168 -12.26 12.91 -13.47
N ASN A 169 -12.69 13.95 -14.12
CA ASN A 169 -13.09 13.90 -15.53
C ASN A 169 -11.88 13.97 -16.48
N ASP A 170 -10.69 14.22 -15.94
CA ASP A 170 -9.46 14.26 -16.71
C ASP A 170 -8.94 12.82 -16.92
N GLU A 171 -8.81 12.42 -18.19
CA GLU A 171 -8.24 11.11 -18.54
C GLU A 171 -6.81 10.94 -18.01
N ASN A 172 -6.07 12.03 -17.84
CA ASN A 172 -4.72 12.02 -17.28
C ASN A 172 -4.71 11.56 -15.82
N ASP A 173 -5.74 11.89 -15.03
CA ASP A 173 -5.85 11.45 -13.62
C ASP A 173 -6.09 9.95 -13.48
N ARG A 174 -6.55 9.30 -14.55
CA ARG A 174 -6.78 7.85 -14.60
C ARG A 174 -5.66 7.08 -15.32
N ALA A 175 -4.64 7.78 -15.82
CA ALA A 175 -3.55 7.16 -16.54
C ALA A 175 -2.70 6.27 -15.61
N TRP A 176 -2.25 5.13 -16.14
CA TRP A 176 -1.34 4.25 -15.46
C TRP A 176 0.06 4.88 -15.37
N ALA A 177 0.48 5.17 -14.18
CA ALA A 177 1.86 5.53 -13.91
C ALA A 177 2.76 4.28 -13.87
N LYS A 178 4.01 4.43 -14.30
CA LYS A 178 4.99 3.33 -14.37
C LYS A 178 6.26 3.71 -13.66
N SER A 179 6.77 2.80 -12.85
CA SER A 179 8.00 2.97 -12.07
C SER A 179 8.95 1.80 -12.27
N VAL A 180 10.24 2.09 -12.16
CA VAL A 180 11.30 1.10 -12.08
C VAL A 180 12.13 1.38 -10.83
N SER A 181 12.55 0.35 -10.14
CA SER A 181 13.38 0.48 -8.94
C SER A 181 14.46 -0.58 -8.86
N ALA A 182 15.53 -0.22 -8.12
CA ALA A 182 16.53 -1.15 -7.65
C ALA A 182 16.61 -1.08 -6.12
N SER A 183 16.92 -2.19 -5.48
CA SER A 183 17.00 -2.28 -4.03
C SER A 183 18.11 -3.20 -3.56
N ILE A 184 18.62 -2.88 -2.37
CA ILE A 184 19.39 -3.78 -1.55
C ILE A 184 18.68 -3.93 -0.22
N GLY A 185 18.59 -5.15 0.28
CA GLY A 185 17.95 -5.46 1.55
C GLY A 185 18.81 -6.39 2.38
N VAL A 186 18.79 -6.20 3.69
CA VAL A 186 19.51 -6.99 4.68
C VAL A 186 18.53 -7.44 5.75
N ASP A 187 18.49 -8.73 6.02
CA ASP A 187 17.71 -9.27 7.14
C ASP A 187 18.59 -9.32 8.38
N SER A 188 18.51 -8.28 9.21
CA SER A 188 19.36 -8.07 10.37
C SER A 188 18.67 -8.49 11.67
N LEU A 189 19.45 -8.68 12.73
CA LEU A 189 18.94 -9.01 14.07
C LEU A 189 18.00 -7.95 14.65
N ILE A 190 18.11 -6.71 14.18
CA ILE A 190 17.26 -5.58 14.62
C ILE A 190 16.12 -5.31 13.63
N GLY A 191 15.85 -6.26 12.72
CA GLY A 191 14.85 -6.19 11.68
C GLY A 191 15.42 -5.92 10.28
N PRO A 192 14.58 -6.04 9.25
CA PRO A 192 15.01 -5.85 7.87
C PRO A 192 15.34 -4.38 7.58
N ILE A 193 16.40 -4.18 6.81
CA ILE A 193 16.86 -2.86 6.35
C ILE A 193 16.87 -2.86 4.83
N PHE A 194 16.33 -1.81 4.22
CA PHE A 194 16.28 -1.64 2.77
C PHE A 194 16.79 -0.27 2.35
N LEU A 195 17.56 -0.27 1.29
CA LEU A 195 17.85 0.91 0.49
C LEU A 195 17.19 0.70 -0.88
N VAL A 196 16.36 1.64 -1.28
CA VAL A 196 15.60 1.58 -2.54
C VAL A 196 15.86 2.86 -3.32
N VAL A 197 16.26 2.73 -4.57
CA VAL A 197 16.27 3.82 -5.52
C VAL A 197 15.25 3.53 -6.60
N GLY A 198 14.39 4.50 -6.88
CA GLY A 198 13.34 4.33 -7.87
C GLY A 198 13.14 5.56 -8.73
N ARG A 199 12.65 5.32 -9.94
CA ARG A 199 12.30 6.34 -10.90
C ARG A 199 10.93 6.09 -11.48
N THR A 200 10.10 7.12 -11.51
CA THR A 200 8.76 7.09 -12.10
C THR A 200 8.72 8.02 -13.30
N LYS A 201 8.12 7.54 -14.40
CA LYS A 201 7.99 8.34 -15.62
C LYS A 201 7.16 9.60 -15.33
N GLY A 202 7.73 10.78 -15.62
CA GLY A 202 7.07 12.08 -15.43
C GLY A 202 7.24 12.70 -14.04
N GLU A 203 7.79 11.97 -13.03
CA GLU A 203 7.91 12.48 -11.65
C GLU A 203 9.36 12.72 -11.25
N GLY A 204 10.20 11.71 -11.27
CA GLY A 204 11.60 11.89 -10.88
C GLY A 204 12.26 10.63 -10.37
N THR A 205 13.39 10.82 -9.69
CA THR A 205 14.15 9.77 -9.02
C THR A 205 14.18 10.06 -7.52
N SER A 206 13.93 9.05 -6.71
CA SER A 206 13.97 9.15 -5.26
C SER A 206 14.78 8.00 -4.66
N ILE A 207 15.40 8.26 -3.52
CA ILE A 207 16.14 7.27 -2.74
C ILE A 207 15.47 7.17 -1.39
N TYR A 208 15.19 5.94 -0.95
CA TYR A 208 14.56 5.66 0.32
C TYR A 208 15.42 4.72 1.16
N PHE A 209 15.54 5.06 2.42
CA PHE A 209 16.00 4.17 3.46
C PHE A 209 14.79 3.71 4.28
N ARG A 210 14.65 2.41 4.48
CA ARG A 210 13.58 1.84 5.30
C ARG A 210 14.17 0.83 6.27
N TRP A 211 13.76 0.95 7.52
CA TRP A 211 14.05 0.00 8.57
C TRP A 211 12.75 -0.54 9.15
N GLY A 212 12.68 -1.85 9.35
CA GLY A 212 11.52 -2.54 9.89
C GLY A 212 10.66 -3.23 8.84
N TYR A 213 9.67 -3.95 9.34
CA TYR A 213 8.73 -4.70 8.51
C TYR A 213 7.76 -3.74 7.82
N ARG A 214 7.31 -4.12 6.62
CA ARG A 214 6.22 -3.43 5.93
C ARG A 214 4.91 -3.76 6.67
N GLN A 215 4.23 -2.74 7.12
CA GLN A 215 2.87 -2.84 7.64
C GLN A 215 1.87 -2.85 6.50
#